data_db85939037fb3d3f04736f642bed552e
#
_entry.id   db85939037fb3d3f04736f642bed552e
#
_cell.length_a   1.000
_cell.length_b   1.000
_cell.length_c   1.000
_cell.angle_alpha   90.00
_cell.angle_beta   90.00
_cell.angle_gamma   90.00
#
_symmetry.space_group_name_H-M   'P 1'
#
loop_
_entity.id
_entity.type
_entity.pdbx_description
1 polymer ?
#
loop_
_entity_poly.entity_id
_entity_poly.type
_entity_poly.pdbx_seq_one_letter_code
_entity_poly.pdbx_strand_id
1 'polypeptide(L)'
;AAPHYLSQYQNVAHIRARQDQDVGAEGGQNELDVAREKAAHEVQEHHGANRAFSLARFVPLLAERMQVVSPLTRNYIIGWIAVLDAVPDLQLVSYLNAFLPHLFQYLGDPNTDVRVATAEVLANFLREIREAAQHEREEPVRTEDCDQDEWVHSRRVRIEYDAILESLLEQVQHHDEEIQATTFEWITEFLHVVPAMVVRFTPRLISAVLPCLAHPAPAIQTAAIKANTELFAAVEHQLPDGGGGLDYFVTTNALKQHLLDQHDQTRLQALEWLMMLHAKSPTKLFSIQDGSISVLLRVLSDPSEEVILCDLRLLTQICSRADEHHFRLFLTDLLERFAADRRLLESWGSLIIRQLCVHLQTERVFPVLADILETYEDLEFASIMVQNLNMILVASQELKPLRRRIRALDTREHQQLFVRLYRCWSHNAISALCLCLLTQSYEHAYNVLRIFADLDVSLSMLLQVDKLVQLIESPIFTSLRLQLLEPEQHPFLVKCLYGMLMLLPQSSAFATLRNRLQAVHGLGHLAMPNDERPHTRYARQATPDVPWNELLQHFRTVQLRHERLRLATERHTDNEPRRRVQQREPAPFARMSFTANAGTRSARE
;
A
#
# COMPACT_ATOMS: atom_id res chain seq x y z
N ALA A 1 -41.16 -42.21 -6.83
CA ALA A 1 -40.75 -43.60 -6.60
C ALA A 1 -39.65 -43.72 -5.53
N ALA A 2 -38.83 -42.73 -5.36
CA ALA A 2 -37.76 -42.73 -4.35
C ALA A 2 -38.23 -42.78 -2.88
N PRO A 3 -39.30 -42.08 -2.45
CA PRO A 3 -39.71 -42.07 -1.03
C PRO A 3 -40.13 -43.44 -0.50
N HIS A 4 -40.57 -44.34 -1.37
CA HIS A 4 -41.07 -45.65 -0.93
C HIS A 4 -39.96 -46.65 -0.58
N TYR A 5 -38.78 -46.51 -1.20
CA TYR A 5 -37.61 -47.36 -0.90
C TYR A 5 -36.93 -46.98 0.42
N LEU A 6 -36.84 -45.69 0.73
CA LEU A 6 -36.25 -45.21 1.99
C LEU A 6 -37.09 -45.57 3.21
N SER A 7 -38.43 -45.60 3.10
CA SER A 7 -39.31 -46.07 4.20
C SER A 7 -39.12 -47.55 4.53
N GLN A 8 -38.72 -48.38 3.57
CA GLN A 8 -38.38 -49.77 3.82
C GLN A 8 -37.06 -49.95 4.58
N TYR A 9 -36.04 -49.12 4.30
CA TYR A 9 -34.76 -49.18 5.02
C TYR A 9 -34.86 -48.61 6.45
N GLN A 10 -35.63 -47.57 6.68
CA GLN A 10 -35.92 -47.07 8.03
C GLN A 10 -36.70 -48.08 8.87
N ASN A 11 -37.60 -48.85 8.25
CA ASN A 11 -38.30 -49.92 8.93
C ASN A 11 -37.41 -51.11 9.30
N VAL A 12 -36.38 -51.41 8.53
CA VAL A 12 -35.39 -52.47 8.84
C VAL A 12 -34.51 -52.11 10.04
N ALA A 13 -34.10 -50.84 10.16
CA ALA A 13 -33.35 -50.35 11.32
C ALA A 13 -34.17 -50.37 12.60
N HIS A 14 -35.47 -50.00 12.52
CA HIS A 14 -36.42 -50.08 13.67
C HIS A 14 -36.81 -51.50 14.05
N ILE A 15 -36.80 -52.46 13.12
CA ILE A 15 -37.06 -53.88 13.41
C ILE A 15 -35.87 -54.50 14.14
N ARG A 16 -34.62 -54.12 13.82
CA ARG A 16 -33.43 -54.57 14.56
C ARG A 16 -33.40 -54.05 16.00
N ALA A 17 -33.70 -52.79 16.23
CA ALA A 17 -33.75 -52.21 17.59
C ALA A 17 -34.84 -52.78 18.49
N ARG A 18 -35.89 -53.42 17.94
CA ARG A 18 -36.91 -54.12 18.69
C ARG A 18 -36.57 -55.60 18.98
N GLN A 19 -35.74 -56.25 18.17
CA GLN A 19 -35.33 -57.64 18.41
C GLN A 19 -34.34 -57.81 19.55
N ASP A 20 -33.55 -56.78 19.84
CA ASP A 20 -32.60 -56.79 20.96
C ASP A 20 -33.23 -56.53 22.34
N GLN A 21 -34.52 -56.21 22.43
CA GLN A 21 -35.26 -55.97 23.70
C GLN A 21 -36.08 -57.14 24.22
N ASP A 22 -36.26 -58.24 23.46
CA ASP A 22 -37.21 -59.30 23.82
C ASP A 22 -36.56 -60.67 24.13
N VAL A 23 -35.25 -60.77 24.38
CA VAL A 23 -34.64 -62.05 24.75
C VAL A 23 -34.16 -62.03 26.20
N GLY A 24 -35.06 -62.27 27.10
CA GLY A 24 -34.83 -62.54 28.53
C GLY A 24 -35.84 -63.45 29.11
N ALA A 25 -35.76 -64.77 28.93
CA ALA A 25 -36.25 -65.82 29.84
C ALA A 25 -35.97 -67.25 29.30
N GLU A 26 -35.09 -67.89 29.96
CA GLU A 26 -34.94 -69.31 30.32
C GLU A 26 -35.45 -70.44 29.41
N GLY A 27 -34.52 -71.35 29.06
CA GLY A 27 -34.81 -72.80 28.92
C GLY A 27 -34.46 -73.43 27.59
N GLY A 28 -33.37 -74.25 27.53
CA GLY A 28 -33.15 -75.24 26.46
C GLY A 28 -31.75 -75.08 25.73
N GLN A 29 -30.71 -75.52 26.39
CA GLN A 29 -29.31 -75.39 25.87
C GLN A 29 -28.92 -76.24 24.66
N ASN A 30 -29.75 -77.26 24.24
CA ASN A 30 -29.38 -78.14 23.13
C ASN A 30 -30.11 -77.89 21.79
N GLU A 31 -31.21 -77.21 21.79
CA GLU A 31 -31.86 -76.80 20.55
C GLU A 31 -31.39 -75.43 20.04
N LEU A 32 -30.83 -74.60 20.94
CA LEU A 32 -30.25 -73.30 20.67
C LEU A 32 -28.94 -73.36 19.93
N ASP A 33 -28.09 -74.37 20.19
CA ASP A 33 -26.81 -74.49 19.50
C ASP A 33 -26.97 -74.98 18.06
N VAL A 34 -27.92 -75.86 17.78
CA VAL A 34 -28.25 -76.30 16.41
C VAL A 34 -28.95 -75.17 15.62
N ALA A 35 -29.78 -74.38 16.30
CA ALA A 35 -30.44 -73.22 15.72
C ALA A 35 -29.41 -72.09 15.49
N ARG A 36 -28.40 -71.92 16.37
CA ARG A 36 -27.30 -70.98 16.21
C ARG A 36 -26.34 -71.38 15.08
N GLU A 37 -26.04 -72.67 14.92
CA GLU A 37 -25.22 -73.11 13.77
C GLU A 37 -25.98 -73.01 12.46
N LYS A 38 -27.30 -73.29 12.39
CA LYS A 38 -28.07 -73.01 11.20
C LYS A 38 -28.24 -71.54 10.93
N ALA A 39 -28.50 -70.73 11.95
CA ALA A 39 -28.54 -69.27 11.77
C ALA A 39 -27.16 -68.65 11.38
N ALA A 40 -26.08 -69.20 11.91
CA ALA A 40 -24.71 -68.81 11.51
C ALA A 40 -24.41 -69.23 10.05
N HIS A 41 -24.86 -70.41 9.62
CA HIS A 41 -24.73 -70.85 8.24
C HIS A 41 -25.62 -70.08 7.27
N GLU A 42 -26.87 -69.75 7.65
CA GLU A 42 -27.75 -68.86 6.87
C GLU A 42 -27.24 -67.41 6.85
N VAL A 43 -26.65 -66.91 7.92
CA VAL A 43 -25.99 -65.59 7.96
C VAL A 43 -24.74 -65.58 7.08
N GLN A 44 -23.95 -66.68 7.01
CA GLN A 44 -22.80 -66.79 6.12
C GLN A 44 -23.21 -66.95 4.64
N GLU A 45 -24.30 -67.65 4.31
CA GLU A 45 -24.84 -67.70 2.94
C GLU A 45 -25.52 -66.39 2.52
N HIS A 46 -26.14 -65.65 3.46
CA HIS A 46 -26.67 -64.32 3.17
C HIS A 46 -25.57 -63.22 3.11
N HIS A 47 -24.41 -63.39 3.73
CA HIS A 47 -23.28 -62.49 3.59
C HIS A 47 -22.65 -62.54 2.18
N GLY A 48 -22.86 -63.63 1.42
CA GLY A 48 -22.43 -63.70 0.02
C GLY A 48 -23.35 -62.99 -0.99
N ALA A 49 -24.58 -62.66 -0.59
CA ALA A 49 -25.59 -62.03 -1.45
C ALA A 49 -25.86 -60.54 -1.14
N ASN A 50 -25.50 -60.06 0.03
CA ASN A 50 -25.56 -58.63 0.37
C ASN A 50 -24.32 -57.94 -0.14
N ARG A 51 -24.32 -57.58 -1.43
CA ARG A 51 -23.37 -56.60 -1.97
C ARG A 51 -23.72 -55.28 -1.27
N ALA A 52 -22.96 -54.97 -0.19
CA ALA A 52 -23.06 -53.69 0.49
C ALA A 52 -22.92 -52.57 -0.55
N PHE A 53 -23.76 -51.54 -0.46
CA PHE A 53 -23.65 -50.36 -1.31
C PHE A 53 -22.27 -49.75 -1.17
N SER A 54 -21.49 -49.71 -2.26
CA SER A 54 -20.15 -49.15 -2.24
C SER A 54 -20.20 -47.71 -2.75
N LEU A 55 -20.10 -46.75 -1.84
CA LEU A 55 -20.07 -45.34 -2.18
C LEU A 55 -18.89 -45.01 -3.11
N ALA A 56 -17.71 -45.61 -2.88
CA ALA A 56 -16.54 -45.45 -3.73
C ALA A 56 -16.73 -45.85 -5.19
N ARG A 57 -17.62 -46.78 -5.48
CA ARG A 57 -17.99 -47.17 -6.87
C ARG A 57 -19.12 -46.34 -7.43
N PHE A 58 -19.99 -45.84 -6.56
CA PHE A 58 -21.17 -45.06 -6.95
C PHE A 58 -20.81 -43.61 -7.28
N VAL A 59 -19.93 -42.97 -6.51
CA VAL A 59 -19.55 -41.57 -6.69
C VAL A 59 -19.02 -41.24 -8.11
N PRO A 60 -18.14 -42.05 -8.72
CA PRO A 60 -17.70 -41.79 -10.08
C PRO A 60 -18.83 -41.83 -11.12
N LEU A 61 -19.77 -42.77 -10.95
CA LEU A 61 -20.97 -42.88 -11.79
C LEU A 61 -21.90 -41.67 -11.61
N LEU A 62 -22.03 -41.18 -10.38
CA LEU A 62 -22.81 -39.99 -10.05
C LEU A 62 -22.17 -38.76 -10.74
N ALA A 63 -20.86 -38.56 -10.58
CA ALA A 63 -20.11 -37.46 -11.20
C ALA A 63 -20.22 -37.46 -12.74
N GLU A 64 -20.15 -38.62 -13.37
CA GLU A 64 -20.36 -38.77 -14.82
C GLU A 64 -21.79 -38.34 -15.22
N ARG A 65 -22.80 -38.69 -14.41
CA ARG A 65 -24.19 -38.31 -14.66
C ARG A 65 -24.50 -36.84 -14.40
N MET A 66 -23.69 -36.12 -13.65
CA MET A 66 -23.87 -34.68 -13.42
C MET A 66 -23.61 -33.84 -14.69
N GLN A 67 -22.99 -34.39 -15.71
CA GLN A 67 -22.75 -33.68 -16.98
C GLN A 67 -23.99 -33.58 -17.88
N VAL A 68 -25.15 -34.03 -17.44
CA VAL A 68 -26.41 -34.07 -18.23
C VAL A 68 -27.00 -32.67 -18.40
N VAL A 69 -27.53 -32.41 -19.60
CA VAL A 69 -28.05 -31.09 -20.01
C VAL A 69 -29.48 -30.83 -19.44
N SER A 70 -30.29 -31.85 -19.17
CA SER A 70 -31.68 -31.68 -18.74
C SER A 70 -31.81 -31.13 -17.31
N PRO A 71 -32.50 -29.98 -17.08
CA PRO A 71 -32.73 -29.43 -15.74
C PRO A 71 -33.47 -30.36 -14.79
N LEU A 72 -34.43 -31.11 -15.30
CA LEU A 72 -35.16 -32.09 -14.50
C LEU A 72 -34.21 -33.19 -13.99
N THR A 73 -33.32 -33.67 -14.84
CA THR A 73 -32.34 -34.68 -14.44
C THR A 73 -31.36 -34.14 -13.41
N ARG A 74 -30.91 -32.89 -13.58
CA ARG A 74 -30.06 -32.21 -12.59
C ARG A 74 -30.72 -32.10 -11.25
N ASN A 75 -32.00 -31.71 -11.20
CA ASN A 75 -32.76 -31.60 -9.95
C ASN A 75 -32.93 -32.98 -9.26
N TYR A 76 -33.13 -34.05 -10.05
CA TYR A 76 -33.15 -35.41 -9.49
C TYR A 76 -31.79 -35.84 -8.93
N ILE A 77 -30.69 -35.50 -9.59
CA ILE A 77 -29.33 -35.81 -9.11
C ILE A 77 -29.05 -35.09 -7.80
N ILE A 78 -29.37 -33.79 -7.71
CA ILE A 78 -29.24 -33.00 -6.48
C ILE A 78 -30.09 -33.62 -5.35
N GLY A 79 -31.32 -34.00 -5.65
CA GLY A 79 -32.19 -34.71 -4.69
C GLY A 79 -31.60 -36.05 -4.22
N TRP A 80 -30.90 -36.80 -5.09
CA TRP A 80 -30.16 -37.98 -4.69
C TRP A 80 -28.97 -37.67 -3.78
N ILE A 81 -28.19 -36.62 -4.09
CA ILE A 81 -27.07 -36.18 -3.27
C ILE A 81 -27.59 -35.79 -1.87
N ALA A 82 -28.67 -35.00 -1.79
CA ALA A 82 -29.28 -34.60 -0.52
C ALA A 82 -29.78 -35.78 0.31
N VAL A 83 -30.32 -36.81 -0.35
CA VAL A 83 -30.77 -38.03 0.32
C VAL A 83 -29.60 -38.87 0.83
N LEU A 84 -28.53 -38.99 0.06
CA LEU A 84 -27.32 -39.71 0.47
C LEU A 84 -26.59 -39.01 1.61
N ASP A 85 -26.56 -37.69 1.59
CA ASP A 85 -26.03 -36.84 2.63
C ASP A 85 -26.78 -36.99 3.97
N ALA A 86 -28.08 -37.16 3.91
CA ALA A 86 -28.92 -37.38 5.08
C ALA A 86 -28.71 -38.75 5.76
N VAL A 87 -27.93 -39.67 5.20
CA VAL A 87 -27.63 -40.98 5.76
C VAL A 87 -26.36 -40.94 6.59
N PRO A 88 -26.41 -41.03 7.94
CA PRO A 88 -25.28 -40.81 8.83
C PRO A 88 -24.05 -41.68 8.57
N ASP A 89 -24.27 -42.90 8.04
CA ASP A 89 -23.18 -43.88 7.81
C ASP A 89 -22.45 -43.70 6.47
N LEU A 90 -22.94 -42.80 5.61
CA LEU A 90 -22.42 -42.61 4.24
C LEU A 90 -21.52 -41.38 4.09
N GLN A 91 -20.71 -41.04 4.95
CA GLN A 91 -19.69 -39.94 4.92
C GLN A 91 -19.41 -39.36 3.51
N LEU A 92 -20.43 -38.77 2.89
CA LEU A 92 -20.39 -38.29 1.49
C LEU A 92 -19.38 -37.17 1.32
N VAL A 93 -19.14 -36.39 2.37
CA VAL A 93 -18.15 -35.31 2.44
C VAL A 93 -16.71 -35.78 2.09
N SER A 94 -16.37 -37.05 2.38
CA SER A 94 -15.05 -37.60 1.99
C SER A 94 -14.83 -37.71 0.48
N TYR A 95 -15.89 -37.65 -0.32
CA TYR A 95 -15.84 -37.72 -1.78
C TYR A 95 -16.25 -36.41 -2.45
N LEU A 96 -16.37 -35.33 -1.67
CA LEU A 96 -16.88 -34.04 -2.13
C LEU A 96 -16.09 -33.48 -3.32
N ASN A 97 -14.76 -33.66 -3.35
CA ASN A 97 -13.89 -33.22 -4.42
C ASN A 97 -14.28 -33.76 -5.82
N ALA A 98 -14.90 -34.93 -5.89
CA ALA A 98 -15.27 -35.55 -7.16
C ALA A 98 -16.50 -34.88 -7.83
N PHE A 99 -17.41 -34.29 -7.08
CA PHE A 99 -18.65 -33.72 -7.61
C PHE A 99 -18.83 -32.22 -7.30
N LEU A 100 -18.01 -31.64 -6.44
CA LEU A 100 -18.04 -30.23 -6.07
C LEU A 100 -17.98 -29.27 -7.27
N PRO A 101 -17.08 -29.44 -8.26
CA PRO A 101 -17.04 -28.57 -9.42
C PRO A 101 -18.35 -28.52 -10.20
N HIS A 102 -19.05 -29.67 -10.29
CA HIS A 102 -20.33 -29.75 -10.97
C HIS A 102 -21.47 -29.09 -10.19
N LEU A 103 -21.45 -29.19 -8.84
CA LEU A 103 -22.40 -28.48 -8.01
C LEU A 103 -22.23 -26.96 -8.13
N PHE A 104 -20.99 -26.46 -8.17
CA PHE A 104 -20.78 -25.04 -8.42
C PHE A 104 -21.32 -24.60 -9.80
N GLN A 105 -21.14 -25.41 -10.84
CA GLN A 105 -21.73 -25.12 -12.16
C GLN A 105 -23.25 -25.07 -12.13
N TYR A 106 -23.91 -25.86 -11.26
CA TYR A 106 -25.35 -25.85 -11.13
C TYR A 106 -25.92 -24.61 -10.40
N LEU A 107 -25.09 -23.86 -9.66
CA LEU A 107 -25.49 -22.56 -9.13
C LEU A 107 -25.76 -21.54 -10.24
N GLY A 108 -25.09 -21.66 -11.39
CA GLY A 108 -25.32 -20.83 -12.58
C GLY A 108 -26.41 -21.41 -13.52
N ASP A 109 -27.19 -22.42 -13.10
CA ASP A 109 -28.23 -23.01 -13.95
C ASP A 109 -29.37 -22.00 -14.23
N PRO A 110 -29.87 -21.90 -15.46
CA PRO A 110 -31.00 -21.04 -15.80
C PRO A 110 -32.29 -21.38 -15.02
N ASN A 111 -32.41 -22.63 -14.50
CA ASN A 111 -33.55 -23.06 -13.70
C ASN A 111 -33.36 -22.72 -12.23
N THR A 112 -34.27 -21.90 -11.67
CA THR A 112 -34.27 -21.47 -10.26
C THR A 112 -34.35 -22.63 -9.26
N ASP A 113 -35.11 -23.68 -9.58
CA ASP A 113 -35.27 -24.82 -8.67
C ASP A 113 -33.95 -25.59 -8.51
N VAL A 114 -33.18 -25.71 -9.59
CA VAL A 114 -31.84 -26.33 -9.58
C VAL A 114 -30.89 -25.50 -8.75
N ARG A 115 -30.87 -24.17 -8.93
CA ARG A 115 -29.98 -23.26 -8.16
C ARG A 115 -30.27 -23.35 -6.67
N VAL A 116 -31.54 -23.21 -6.28
CA VAL A 116 -31.97 -23.24 -4.86
C VAL A 116 -31.62 -24.59 -4.20
N ALA A 117 -31.95 -25.69 -4.86
CA ALA A 117 -31.63 -27.02 -4.35
C ALA A 117 -30.10 -27.24 -4.23
N THR A 118 -29.33 -26.74 -5.18
CA THR A 118 -27.87 -26.83 -5.13
C THR A 118 -27.29 -26.01 -3.98
N ALA A 119 -27.78 -24.78 -3.80
CA ALA A 119 -27.32 -23.90 -2.71
C ALA A 119 -27.60 -24.54 -1.33
N GLU A 120 -28.75 -25.18 -1.17
CA GLU A 120 -29.11 -25.90 0.06
C GLU A 120 -28.17 -27.08 0.35
N VAL A 121 -27.87 -27.89 -0.67
CA VAL A 121 -26.90 -29.00 -0.55
C VAL A 121 -25.50 -28.52 -0.23
N LEU A 122 -25.03 -27.46 -0.89
CA LEU A 122 -23.71 -26.87 -0.62
C LEU A 122 -23.63 -26.31 0.81
N ALA A 123 -24.71 -25.68 1.31
CA ALA A 123 -24.77 -25.18 2.68
C ALA A 123 -24.73 -26.33 3.71
N ASN A 124 -25.38 -27.49 3.42
CA ASN A 124 -25.33 -28.67 4.27
C ASN A 124 -23.90 -29.23 4.33
N PHE A 125 -23.24 -29.43 3.21
CA PHE A 125 -21.84 -29.89 3.19
C PHE A 125 -20.89 -28.94 3.97
N LEU A 126 -21.09 -27.64 3.83
CA LEU A 126 -20.29 -26.68 4.57
C LEU A 126 -20.49 -26.80 6.09
N ARG A 127 -21.72 -27.06 6.52
CA ARG A 127 -22.05 -27.33 7.94
C ARG A 127 -21.37 -28.61 8.43
N GLU A 128 -21.43 -29.70 7.66
CA GLU A 128 -20.79 -30.98 8.01
C GLU A 128 -19.25 -30.85 8.10
N ILE A 129 -18.63 -30.12 7.16
CA ILE A 129 -17.20 -29.84 7.20
C ILE A 129 -16.84 -29.08 8.49
N ARG A 130 -17.67 -28.12 8.89
CA ARG A 130 -17.46 -27.35 10.13
C ARG A 130 -17.59 -28.25 11.37
N GLU A 131 -18.59 -29.09 11.42
CA GLU A 131 -18.82 -30.04 12.52
C GLU A 131 -17.67 -31.06 12.61
N ALA A 132 -17.25 -31.63 11.48
CA ALA A 132 -16.12 -32.56 11.42
C ALA A 132 -14.83 -31.93 11.94
N ALA A 133 -14.53 -30.69 11.55
CA ALA A 133 -13.34 -29.99 12.00
C ALA A 133 -13.40 -29.58 13.48
N GLN A 134 -14.57 -29.32 14.04
CA GLN A 134 -14.75 -29.09 15.47
C GLN A 134 -14.44 -30.37 16.27
N HIS A 135 -14.93 -31.50 15.83
CA HIS A 135 -14.63 -32.80 16.46
C HIS A 135 -13.15 -33.16 16.39
N GLU A 136 -12.46 -32.84 15.28
CA GLU A 136 -11.00 -33.05 15.18
C GLU A 136 -10.21 -32.19 16.18
N ARG A 137 -10.70 -31.01 16.55
CA ARG A 137 -10.05 -30.11 17.53
C ARG A 137 -10.30 -30.56 18.98
N GLU A 138 -11.44 -31.14 19.29
CA GLU A 138 -11.83 -31.54 20.63
C GLU A 138 -11.20 -32.86 21.07
N GLU A 139 -10.88 -33.77 20.13
CA GLU A 139 -10.20 -35.04 20.39
C GLU A 139 -8.81 -35.08 19.72
N PRO A 140 -7.75 -34.58 20.36
CA PRO A 140 -6.40 -34.74 19.84
C PRO A 140 -5.98 -36.22 19.90
N VAL A 141 -5.45 -36.69 18.75
CA VAL A 141 -5.00 -38.06 18.46
C VAL A 141 -4.27 -38.71 19.63
N ARG A 142 -4.87 -39.69 20.26
CA ARG A 142 -4.11 -40.77 20.89
C ARG A 142 -3.71 -41.76 19.78
N THR A 143 -2.45 -41.67 19.37
CA THR A 143 -1.80 -42.70 18.55
C THR A 143 -1.61 -43.94 19.44
N GLU A 144 -2.59 -44.81 19.50
CA GLU A 144 -2.40 -46.16 19.95
C GLU A 144 -2.87 -47.05 18.80
N ASP A 145 -1.92 -47.93 18.37
CA ASP A 145 -2.15 -49.01 17.43
C ASP A 145 -3.35 -49.84 17.90
N CYS A 146 -4.46 -49.71 17.22
CA CYS A 146 -5.59 -50.61 17.40
C CYS A 146 -5.74 -51.48 16.16
N ASP A 147 -5.72 -52.76 16.40
CA ASP A 147 -5.90 -53.86 15.46
C ASP A 147 -7.01 -53.64 14.46
N GLN A 148 -6.78 -54.08 13.24
CA GLN A 148 -7.56 -53.78 12.01
C GLN A 148 -8.98 -54.40 11.96
N ASP A 149 -9.49 -55.03 13.00
CA ASP A 149 -10.74 -55.86 12.93
C ASP A 149 -11.88 -55.44 13.85
N GLU A 150 -11.77 -54.33 14.59
CA GLU A 150 -12.91 -53.87 15.41
C GLU A 150 -13.69 -52.75 14.73
N TRP A 151 -14.96 -52.99 14.46
CA TRP A 151 -15.93 -52.09 13.84
C TRP A 151 -16.24 -50.94 14.82
N VAL A 152 -15.43 -49.91 14.80
CA VAL A 152 -15.61 -48.73 15.65
C VAL A 152 -16.51 -47.73 14.94
N HIS A 153 -17.60 -47.34 15.59
CA HIS A 153 -18.66 -46.40 15.13
C HIS A 153 -18.16 -44.98 14.88
N SER A 154 -16.87 -44.74 14.94
CA SER A 154 -16.25 -43.43 14.82
C SER A 154 -15.06 -43.45 13.86
N ARG A 155 -15.28 -43.88 12.62
CA ARG A 155 -14.26 -43.72 11.57
C ARG A 155 -14.18 -42.23 11.23
N ARG A 156 -13.05 -41.57 11.56
CA ARG A 156 -12.81 -40.17 11.27
C ARG A 156 -13.09 -39.89 9.79
N VAL A 157 -13.91 -38.88 9.52
CA VAL A 157 -14.14 -38.37 8.17
C VAL A 157 -12.86 -37.81 7.65
N ARG A 158 -12.24 -38.45 6.64
CA ARG A 158 -11.04 -37.94 6.01
C ARG A 158 -11.44 -36.98 4.89
N ILE A 159 -11.36 -35.68 5.18
CA ILE A 159 -11.62 -34.64 4.20
C ILE A 159 -10.33 -34.27 3.48
N GLU A 160 -10.34 -34.29 2.15
CA GLU A 160 -9.22 -33.86 1.31
C GLU A 160 -9.27 -32.35 1.07
N TYR A 161 -8.92 -31.55 2.10
CA TYR A 161 -9.00 -30.10 2.05
C TYR A 161 -8.20 -29.48 0.90
N ASP A 162 -7.01 -30.02 0.58
CA ASP A 162 -6.17 -29.52 -0.50
C ASP A 162 -6.87 -29.63 -1.87
N ALA A 163 -7.50 -30.79 -2.16
CA ALA A 163 -8.21 -31.01 -3.40
C ALA A 163 -9.47 -30.13 -3.53
N ILE A 164 -10.19 -29.92 -2.43
CA ILE A 164 -11.35 -29.01 -2.38
C ILE A 164 -10.90 -27.57 -2.63
N LEU A 165 -9.82 -27.11 -1.99
CA LEU A 165 -9.28 -25.76 -2.16
C LEU A 165 -8.78 -25.53 -3.59
N GLU A 166 -8.15 -26.51 -4.23
CA GLU A 166 -7.77 -26.41 -5.64
C GLU A 166 -8.99 -26.25 -6.55
N SER A 167 -10.04 -27.03 -6.31
CA SER A 167 -11.31 -26.92 -7.03
C SER A 167 -11.98 -25.55 -6.85
N LEU A 168 -11.96 -25.01 -5.61
CA LEU A 168 -12.47 -23.66 -5.33
C LEU A 168 -11.68 -22.59 -6.06
N LEU A 169 -10.36 -22.70 -6.10
CA LEU A 169 -9.50 -21.74 -6.81
C LEU A 169 -9.74 -21.69 -8.32
N GLU A 170 -10.20 -22.78 -8.93
CA GLU A 170 -10.62 -22.79 -10.33
C GLU A 170 -11.95 -22.04 -10.53
N GLN A 171 -12.87 -22.11 -9.57
CA GLN A 171 -14.18 -21.46 -9.64
C GLN A 171 -14.14 -19.95 -9.30
N VAL A 172 -13.13 -19.46 -8.58
CA VAL A 172 -13.01 -18.03 -8.22
C VAL A 172 -13.00 -17.11 -9.45
N GLN A 173 -12.51 -17.58 -10.60
CA GLN A 173 -12.45 -16.80 -11.84
C GLN A 173 -13.66 -17.06 -12.75
N HIS A 174 -14.70 -17.70 -12.28
CA HIS A 174 -15.88 -17.99 -13.07
C HIS A 174 -16.66 -16.71 -13.41
N HIS A 175 -17.33 -16.68 -14.58
CA HIS A 175 -18.05 -15.51 -15.08
C HIS A 175 -19.40 -15.27 -14.39
N ASP A 176 -19.96 -16.29 -13.74
CA ASP A 176 -21.24 -16.22 -13.04
C ASP A 176 -21.04 -15.64 -11.63
N GLU A 177 -21.85 -14.61 -11.32
CA GLU A 177 -21.74 -13.86 -10.06
C GLU A 177 -22.08 -14.71 -8.83
N GLU A 178 -23.05 -15.61 -8.94
CA GLU A 178 -23.51 -16.46 -7.84
C GLU A 178 -22.48 -17.53 -7.50
N ILE A 179 -21.85 -18.12 -8.52
CA ILE A 179 -20.76 -19.08 -8.37
C ILE A 179 -19.57 -18.43 -7.69
N GLN A 180 -19.17 -17.25 -8.17
CA GLN A 180 -18.00 -16.54 -7.65
C GLN A 180 -18.22 -16.09 -6.19
N ALA A 181 -19.39 -15.54 -5.86
CA ALA A 181 -19.71 -15.11 -4.50
C ALA A 181 -19.74 -16.29 -3.52
N THR A 182 -20.40 -17.40 -3.89
CA THR A 182 -20.44 -18.62 -3.08
C THR A 182 -19.06 -19.22 -2.88
N THR A 183 -18.19 -19.15 -3.91
CA THR A 183 -16.81 -19.63 -3.79
C THR A 183 -16.02 -18.83 -2.75
N PHE A 184 -16.16 -17.51 -2.71
CA PHE A 184 -15.52 -16.68 -1.67
C PHE A 184 -16.09 -16.97 -0.27
N GLU A 185 -17.39 -17.25 -0.15
CA GLU A 185 -17.98 -17.66 1.12
C GLU A 185 -17.38 -18.99 1.62
N TRP A 186 -17.21 -19.96 0.73
CA TRP A 186 -16.57 -21.23 1.05
C TRP A 186 -15.11 -21.03 1.48
N ILE A 187 -14.33 -20.23 0.77
CA ILE A 187 -12.95 -19.90 1.15
C ILE A 187 -12.92 -19.26 2.54
N THR A 188 -13.85 -18.35 2.83
CA THR A 188 -13.97 -17.71 4.15
C THR A 188 -14.22 -18.73 5.26
N GLU A 189 -15.14 -19.67 5.04
CA GLU A 189 -15.42 -20.74 6.00
C GLU A 189 -14.21 -21.68 6.18
N PHE A 190 -13.49 -22.01 5.11
CA PHE A 190 -12.25 -22.79 5.21
C PHE A 190 -11.15 -22.07 5.99
N LEU A 191 -11.08 -20.73 5.92
CA LEU A 191 -10.17 -19.94 6.76
C LEU A 191 -10.51 -20.06 8.25
N HIS A 192 -11.79 -20.21 8.61
CA HIS A 192 -12.18 -20.46 10.00
C HIS A 192 -11.93 -21.91 10.43
N VAL A 193 -12.13 -22.86 9.52
CA VAL A 193 -12.06 -24.31 9.80
C VAL A 193 -10.60 -24.81 9.79
N VAL A 194 -9.84 -24.55 8.73
CA VAL A 194 -8.48 -25.06 8.51
C VAL A 194 -7.50 -23.97 8.02
N PRO A 195 -7.27 -22.91 8.80
CA PRO A 195 -6.48 -21.77 8.37
C PRO A 195 -5.05 -22.16 7.92
N ALA A 196 -4.42 -23.15 8.58
CA ALA A 196 -3.05 -23.57 8.26
C ALA A 196 -2.90 -24.16 6.85
N MET A 197 -3.96 -24.81 6.34
CA MET A 197 -3.97 -25.35 4.97
C MET A 197 -4.19 -24.24 3.94
N VAL A 198 -5.16 -23.34 4.21
CA VAL A 198 -5.52 -22.25 3.29
C VAL A 198 -4.35 -21.27 3.09
N VAL A 199 -3.56 -20.99 4.14
CA VAL A 199 -2.39 -20.08 4.07
C VAL A 199 -1.35 -20.52 3.04
N ARG A 200 -1.24 -21.81 2.73
CA ARG A 200 -0.33 -22.29 1.66
C ARG A 200 -0.76 -21.79 0.27
N PHE A 201 -2.05 -21.57 0.07
CA PHE A 201 -2.63 -21.09 -1.19
C PHE A 201 -2.71 -19.57 -1.28
N THR A 202 -2.20 -18.84 -0.27
CA THR A 202 -2.25 -17.35 -0.22
C THR A 202 -1.83 -16.66 -1.51
N PRO A 203 -0.74 -17.02 -2.21
CA PRO A 203 -0.36 -16.33 -3.46
C PRO A 203 -1.43 -16.41 -4.55
N ARG A 204 -2.07 -17.56 -4.69
CA ARG A 204 -3.14 -17.78 -5.68
C ARG A 204 -4.43 -17.09 -5.24
N LEU A 205 -4.76 -17.15 -3.96
CA LEU A 205 -5.92 -16.47 -3.38
C LEU A 205 -5.82 -14.95 -3.52
N ILE A 206 -4.67 -14.35 -3.22
CA ILE A 206 -4.43 -12.92 -3.38
C ILE A 206 -4.68 -12.51 -4.84
N SER A 207 -4.13 -13.24 -5.81
CA SER A 207 -4.31 -12.94 -7.23
C SER A 207 -5.77 -13.03 -7.68
N ALA A 208 -6.59 -13.81 -7.00
CA ALA A 208 -8.00 -13.99 -7.30
C ALA A 208 -8.91 -13.00 -6.54
N VAL A 209 -8.61 -12.76 -5.27
CA VAL A 209 -9.44 -11.94 -4.36
C VAL A 209 -9.25 -10.44 -4.59
N LEU A 210 -8.01 -9.97 -4.73
CA LEU A 210 -7.73 -8.53 -4.82
C LEU A 210 -8.44 -7.82 -5.98
N PRO A 211 -8.50 -8.37 -7.22
CA PRO A 211 -9.26 -7.73 -8.30
C PRO A 211 -10.76 -7.63 -8.02
N CYS A 212 -11.30 -8.56 -7.22
CA CYS A 212 -12.72 -8.62 -6.88
C CYS A 212 -13.15 -7.62 -5.79
N LEU A 213 -12.21 -6.95 -5.11
CA LEU A 213 -12.52 -5.92 -4.11
C LEU A 213 -13.23 -4.70 -4.71
N ALA A 214 -13.00 -4.43 -5.98
CA ALA A 214 -13.63 -3.35 -6.75
C ALA A 214 -14.64 -3.87 -7.78
N HIS A 215 -15.12 -5.11 -7.62
CA HIS A 215 -16.07 -5.69 -8.57
C HIS A 215 -17.39 -4.92 -8.60
N PRO A 216 -18.03 -4.71 -9.79
CA PRO A 216 -19.27 -3.96 -9.90
C PRO A 216 -20.46 -4.62 -9.21
N ALA A 217 -20.47 -5.96 -9.09
CA ALA A 217 -21.52 -6.70 -8.39
C ALA A 217 -21.27 -6.66 -6.86
N PRO A 218 -22.22 -6.11 -6.07
CA PRO A 218 -22.02 -5.92 -4.63
C PRO A 218 -21.92 -7.25 -3.85
N ALA A 219 -22.53 -8.33 -4.34
CA ALA A 219 -22.42 -9.65 -3.73
C ALA A 219 -20.99 -10.18 -3.76
N ILE A 220 -20.34 -10.10 -4.93
CA ILE A 220 -18.93 -10.51 -5.09
C ILE A 220 -18.02 -9.61 -4.28
N GLN A 221 -18.23 -8.29 -4.36
CA GLN A 221 -17.42 -7.32 -3.63
C GLN A 221 -17.44 -7.58 -2.12
N THR A 222 -18.63 -7.76 -1.52
CA THR A 222 -18.75 -8.02 -0.08
C THR A 222 -18.14 -9.34 0.33
N ALA A 223 -18.33 -10.40 -0.45
CA ALA A 223 -17.76 -11.72 -0.21
C ALA A 223 -16.22 -11.68 -0.34
N ALA A 224 -15.69 -10.98 -1.35
CA ALA A 224 -14.24 -10.80 -1.55
C ALA A 224 -13.60 -9.99 -0.42
N ILE A 225 -14.22 -8.89 0.04
CA ILE A 225 -13.74 -8.09 1.17
C ILE A 225 -13.66 -8.96 2.43
N LYS A 226 -14.71 -9.76 2.70
CA LYS A 226 -14.73 -10.65 3.86
C LYS A 226 -13.63 -11.70 3.75
N ALA A 227 -13.50 -12.37 2.59
CA ALA A 227 -12.45 -13.35 2.35
C ALA A 227 -11.04 -12.75 2.49
N ASN A 228 -10.82 -11.52 1.97
CA ASN A 228 -9.55 -10.82 2.12
C ASN A 228 -9.23 -10.51 3.60
N THR A 229 -10.21 -10.03 4.36
CA THR A 229 -10.03 -9.69 5.78
C THR A 229 -9.68 -10.92 6.60
N GLU A 230 -10.37 -12.03 6.40
CA GLU A 230 -10.12 -13.27 7.12
C GLU A 230 -8.78 -13.92 6.69
N LEU A 231 -8.44 -13.87 5.40
CA LEU A 231 -7.15 -14.34 4.91
C LEU A 231 -5.99 -13.52 5.48
N PHE A 232 -6.16 -12.20 5.52
CA PHE A 232 -5.18 -11.30 6.12
C PHE A 232 -4.96 -11.62 7.60
N ALA A 233 -6.04 -11.77 8.37
CA ALA A 233 -5.98 -12.13 9.77
C ALA A 233 -5.35 -13.53 9.98
N ALA A 234 -5.71 -14.51 9.17
CA ALA A 234 -5.15 -15.86 9.25
C ALA A 234 -3.64 -15.88 8.99
N VAL A 235 -3.18 -15.14 7.97
CA VAL A 235 -1.75 -15.00 7.66
C VAL A 235 -1.04 -14.21 8.76
N GLU A 236 -1.64 -13.16 9.30
CA GLU A 236 -1.08 -12.38 10.39
C GLU A 236 -0.90 -13.22 11.67
N HIS A 237 -1.87 -14.06 12.02
CA HIS A 237 -1.83 -14.89 13.23
C HIS A 237 -0.92 -16.13 13.09
N GLN A 238 -0.81 -16.72 11.92
CA GLN A 238 -0.07 -17.96 11.69
C GLN A 238 1.43 -17.77 11.41
N LEU A 239 1.91 -16.55 11.28
CA LEU A 239 3.33 -16.24 11.07
C LEU A 239 4.02 -15.93 12.43
N PRO A 240 4.34 -16.92 13.28
CA PRO A 240 5.41 -16.76 14.24
C PRO A 240 6.73 -16.90 13.51
N ASP A 241 7.72 -16.19 13.94
CA ASP A 241 9.09 -16.12 13.41
C ASP A 241 9.58 -17.42 12.71
N GLY A 242 9.45 -17.46 11.39
CA GLY A 242 10.36 -18.27 10.55
C GLY A 242 9.89 -19.60 9.97
N GLY A 243 8.60 -19.99 9.93
CA GLY A 243 8.39 -21.35 9.45
C GLY A 243 7.04 -21.83 8.92
N GLY A 244 6.06 -20.99 8.74
CA GLY A 244 4.78 -21.49 8.24
C GLY A 244 4.68 -21.37 6.70
N GLY A 245 4.69 -22.45 5.97
CA GLY A 245 4.18 -22.73 4.61
C GLY A 245 3.96 -21.62 3.57
N LEU A 246 4.14 -20.35 3.91
CA LEU A 246 3.95 -19.23 3.01
C LEU A 246 5.20 -18.98 2.16
N ASP A 247 5.05 -19.02 0.85
CA ASP A 247 6.08 -18.58 -0.09
C ASP A 247 6.07 -17.05 -0.22
N TYR A 248 6.96 -16.39 0.55
CA TYR A 248 7.09 -14.93 0.55
C TYR A 248 7.42 -14.34 -0.81
N PHE A 249 8.26 -15.03 -1.59
CA PHE A 249 8.69 -14.54 -2.89
C PHE A 249 7.52 -14.53 -3.90
N VAL A 250 6.81 -15.63 -4.00
CA VAL A 250 5.65 -15.75 -4.91
C VAL A 250 4.54 -14.81 -4.47
N THR A 251 4.27 -14.71 -3.15
CA THR A 251 3.25 -13.79 -2.61
C THR A 251 3.59 -12.33 -2.91
N THR A 252 4.84 -11.93 -2.70
CA THR A 252 5.30 -10.56 -2.99
C THR A 252 5.19 -10.23 -4.47
N ASN A 253 5.50 -11.17 -5.36
CA ASN A 253 5.38 -10.96 -6.80
C ASN A 253 3.91 -10.86 -7.24
N ALA A 254 3.02 -11.66 -6.67
CA ALA A 254 1.58 -11.52 -6.90
C ALA A 254 1.07 -10.14 -6.45
N LEU A 255 1.45 -9.69 -5.26
CA LEU A 255 1.09 -8.36 -4.74
C LEU A 255 1.62 -7.22 -5.61
N LYS A 256 2.86 -7.31 -6.09
CA LYS A 256 3.46 -6.29 -6.98
C LYS A 256 2.68 -6.10 -8.28
N GLN A 257 2.06 -7.15 -8.81
CA GLN A 257 1.22 -7.03 -10.01
C GLN A 257 -0.01 -6.17 -9.74
N HIS A 258 -0.59 -6.27 -8.54
CA HIS A 258 -1.78 -5.52 -8.15
C HIS A 258 -1.50 -4.07 -7.70
N LEU A 259 -0.24 -3.69 -7.48
CA LEU A 259 0.13 -2.29 -7.19
C LEU A 259 -0.13 -1.32 -8.35
N LEU A 260 -0.27 -1.82 -9.57
CA LEU A 260 -0.53 -1.03 -10.77
C LEU A 260 -1.95 -1.26 -11.32
N ASP A 261 -2.84 -1.84 -10.52
CA ASP A 261 -4.24 -2.06 -10.89
C ASP A 261 -4.98 -0.74 -11.13
N GLN A 262 -6.09 -0.78 -11.89
CA GLN A 262 -6.89 0.40 -12.20
C GLN A 262 -7.64 0.95 -10.97
N HIS A 263 -8.02 0.06 -10.04
CA HIS A 263 -8.80 0.40 -8.85
C HIS A 263 -7.91 0.74 -7.65
N ASP A 264 -8.18 1.86 -7.00
CA ASP A 264 -7.45 2.36 -5.84
C ASP A 264 -7.57 1.41 -4.63
N GLN A 265 -8.74 0.81 -4.40
CA GLN A 265 -8.95 -0.17 -3.33
C GLN A 265 -8.03 -1.39 -3.47
N THR A 266 -7.88 -1.91 -4.69
CA THR A 266 -6.99 -3.04 -4.97
C THR A 266 -5.54 -2.68 -4.67
N ARG A 267 -5.09 -1.49 -5.13
CA ARG A 267 -3.73 -1.01 -4.87
C ARG A 267 -3.47 -0.78 -3.38
N LEU A 268 -4.45 -0.20 -2.67
CA LEU A 268 -4.34 0.07 -1.24
C LEU A 268 -4.21 -1.24 -0.45
N GLN A 269 -5.07 -2.22 -0.73
CA GLN A 269 -5.02 -3.52 -0.07
C GLN A 269 -3.72 -4.28 -0.37
N ALA A 270 -3.20 -4.19 -1.59
CA ALA A 270 -1.90 -4.77 -1.94
C ALA A 270 -0.75 -4.15 -1.13
N LEU A 271 -0.77 -2.83 -0.89
CA LEU A 271 0.20 -2.15 -0.04
C LEU A 271 0.07 -2.55 1.44
N GLU A 272 -1.15 -2.68 1.96
CA GLU A 272 -1.39 -3.14 3.34
C GLU A 272 -0.87 -4.56 3.56
N TRP A 273 -1.08 -5.46 2.59
CA TRP A 273 -0.50 -6.80 2.59
C TRP A 273 1.04 -6.75 2.64
N LEU A 274 1.66 -5.93 1.80
CA LEU A 274 3.13 -5.78 1.78
C LEU A 274 3.65 -5.20 3.09
N MET A 275 2.96 -4.24 3.70
CA MET A 275 3.34 -3.69 5.02
C MET A 275 3.29 -4.75 6.12
N MET A 276 2.23 -5.54 6.18
CA MET A 276 2.07 -6.61 7.15
C MET A 276 3.16 -7.68 6.98
N LEU A 277 3.38 -8.15 5.76
CA LEU A 277 4.40 -9.15 5.46
C LEU A 277 5.81 -8.62 5.78
N HIS A 278 6.11 -7.36 5.47
CA HIS A 278 7.39 -6.74 5.81
C HIS A 278 7.56 -6.56 7.32
N ALA A 279 6.50 -6.27 8.07
CA ALA A 279 6.57 -6.20 9.53
C ALA A 279 6.98 -7.54 10.14
N LYS A 280 6.47 -8.64 9.59
CA LYS A 280 6.73 -10.02 10.05
C LYS A 280 8.09 -10.57 9.59
N SER A 281 8.49 -10.30 8.35
CA SER A 281 9.74 -10.86 7.79
C SER A 281 10.46 -9.85 6.90
N PRO A 282 11.15 -8.85 7.49
CA PRO A 282 11.79 -7.76 6.74
C PRO A 282 12.90 -8.25 5.79
N THR A 283 13.62 -9.30 6.17
CA THR A 283 14.76 -9.80 5.39
C THR A 283 14.39 -10.67 4.19
N LYS A 284 13.15 -11.20 4.15
CA LYS A 284 12.71 -12.12 3.10
C LYS A 284 11.96 -11.43 1.97
N LEU A 285 11.39 -10.24 2.20
CA LEU A 285 10.49 -9.60 1.23
C LEU A 285 11.20 -8.73 0.20
N PHE A 286 12.14 -7.92 0.64
CA PHE A 286 12.77 -6.92 -0.22
C PHE A 286 14.28 -7.13 -0.23
N SER A 287 14.77 -7.76 -1.30
CA SER A 287 16.15 -7.57 -1.72
C SER A 287 16.18 -6.30 -2.58
N ILE A 288 17.04 -5.35 -2.21
CA ILE A 288 17.17 -4.08 -2.93
C ILE A 288 17.59 -4.30 -4.38
N GLN A 289 18.15 -5.47 -4.68
CA GLN A 289 18.58 -5.86 -6.04
C GLN A 289 17.43 -6.34 -6.93
N ASP A 290 16.23 -6.63 -6.39
CA ASP A 290 15.12 -7.25 -7.14
C ASP A 290 14.22 -6.24 -7.88
N GLY A 291 14.57 -4.96 -7.92
CA GLY A 291 13.76 -3.93 -8.56
C GLY A 291 12.43 -3.63 -7.84
N SER A 292 12.21 -4.17 -6.65
CA SER A 292 10.99 -3.98 -5.88
C SER A 292 10.76 -2.53 -5.49
N ILE A 293 11.83 -1.82 -5.12
CA ILE A 293 11.78 -0.40 -4.75
C ILE A 293 11.37 0.45 -5.95
N SER A 294 11.82 0.12 -7.16
CA SER A 294 11.45 0.89 -8.36
C SER A 294 9.95 0.82 -8.67
N VAL A 295 9.29 -0.31 -8.36
CA VAL A 295 7.83 -0.43 -8.50
C VAL A 295 7.12 0.45 -7.48
N LEU A 296 7.53 0.44 -6.20
CA LEU A 296 6.99 1.30 -5.16
C LEU A 296 7.19 2.78 -5.49
N LEU A 297 8.38 3.17 -5.96
CA LEU A 297 8.63 4.54 -6.41
C LEU A 297 7.73 4.98 -7.60
N ARG A 298 7.23 4.03 -8.41
CA ARG A 298 6.23 4.33 -9.46
C ARG A 298 4.85 4.58 -8.86
N VAL A 299 4.49 3.90 -7.78
CA VAL A 299 3.22 4.09 -7.06
C VAL A 299 3.13 5.48 -6.44
N LEU A 300 4.24 6.15 -6.14
CA LEU A 300 4.25 7.55 -5.69
C LEU A 300 3.65 8.54 -6.71
N SER A 301 3.51 8.15 -7.97
CA SER A 301 2.81 8.94 -9.02
C SER A 301 1.32 8.59 -9.12
N ASP A 302 0.74 7.93 -8.15
CA ASP A 302 -0.68 7.55 -8.10
C ASP A 302 -1.58 8.79 -8.00
N PRO A 303 -2.78 8.80 -8.64
CA PRO A 303 -3.74 9.87 -8.48
C PRO A 303 -4.37 9.93 -7.08
N SER A 304 -4.38 8.82 -6.32
CA SER A 304 -4.97 8.73 -4.98
C SER A 304 -3.97 9.09 -3.88
N GLU A 305 -4.30 10.08 -3.06
CA GLU A 305 -3.50 10.50 -1.91
C GLU A 305 -3.34 9.37 -0.87
N GLU A 306 -4.39 8.57 -0.66
CA GLU A 306 -4.38 7.46 0.30
C GLU A 306 -3.37 6.38 -0.10
N VAL A 307 -3.31 6.05 -1.39
CA VAL A 307 -2.35 5.10 -1.94
C VAL A 307 -0.92 5.61 -1.76
N ILE A 308 -0.66 6.89 -2.07
CA ILE A 308 0.66 7.52 -1.89
C ILE A 308 1.08 7.48 -0.40
N LEU A 309 0.17 7.82 0.52
CA LEU A 309 0.47 7.81 1.95
C LEU A 309 0.74 6.40 2.48
N CYS A 310 0.01 5.40 1.99
CA CYS A 310 0.22 4.00 2.35
C CYS A 310 1.56 3.50 1.82
N ASP A 311 1.89 3.80 0.57
CA ASP A 311 3.18 3.46 -0.06
C ASP A 311 4.36 4.12 0.67
N LEU A 312 4.24 5.40 1.05
CA LEU A 312 5.24 6.10 1.85
C LEU A 312 5.47 5.46 3.22
N ARG A 313 4.42 4.95 3.88
CA ARG A 313 4.56 4.20 5.13
C ARG A 313 5.37 2.92 4.91
N LEU A 314 5.08 2.18 3.84
CA LEU A 314 5.83 0.98 3.47
C LEU A 314 7.30 1.31 3.17
N LEU A 315 7.57 2.30 2.32
CA LEU A 315 8.91 2.76 1.97
C LEU A 315 9.70 3.20 3.21
N THR A 316 9.07 3.95 4.12
CA THR A 316 9.71 4.38 5.37
C THR A 316 10.00 3.22 6.31
N GLN A 317 9.12 2.22 6.36
CA GLN A 317 9.34 1.00 7.14
C GLN A 317 10.53 0.20 6.59
N ILE A 318 10.68 0.11 5.27
CA ILE A 318 11.84 -0.53 4.61
C ILE A 318 13.12 0.27 4.91
N CYS A 319 13.09 1.58 4.71
CA CYS A 319 14.25 2.45 4.88
C CYS A 319 14.70 2.60 6.34
N SER A 320 13.79 2.44 7.31
CA SER A 320 14.13 2.55 8.74
C SER A 320 15.10 1.46 9.20
N ARG A 321 15.09 0.31 8.53
CA ARG A 321 15.93 -0.85 8.82
C ARG A 321 17.10 -1.01 7.84
N ALA A 322 17.14 -0.16 6.80
CA ALA A 322 18.20 -0.20 5.79
C ALA A 322 19.50 0.43 6.30
N ASP A 323 20.65 -0.12 5.88
CA ASP A 323 21.97 0.49 6.11
C ASP A 323 22.08 1.82 5.36
N GLU A 324 23.10 2.61 5.70
CA GLU A 324 23.33 3.94 5.12
C GLU A 324 23.55 3.88 3.60
N HIS A 325 24.22 2.83 3.09
CA HIS A 325 24.42 2.65 1.66
C HIS A 325 23.09 2.44 0.91
N HIS A 326 22.24 1.57 1.40
CA HIS A 326 20.94 1.27 0.80
C HIS A 326 19.97 2.45 0.93
N PHE A 327 20.04 3.16 2.05
CA PHE A 327 19.28 4.39 2.24
C PHE A 327 19.68 5.48 1.23
N ARG A 328 20.99 5.62 0.97
CA ARG A 328 21.49 6.56 -0.05
C ARG A 328 21.03 6.18 -1.45
N LEU A 329 21.06 4.88 -1.82
CA LEU A 329 20.55 4.40 -3.10
C LEU A 329 19.05 4.74 -3.26
N PHE A 330 18.25 4.44 -2.24
CA PHE A 330 16.81 4.78 -2.26
C PHE A 330 16.56 6.27 -2.50
N LEU A 331 17.31 7.16 -1.82
CA LEU A 331 17.17 8.61 -2.03
C LEU A 331 17.67 9.04 -3.42
N THR A 332 18.67 8.37 -3.98
CA THR A 332 19.12 8.61 -5.34
C THR A 332 18.04 8.25 -6.36
N ASP A 333 17.44 7.04 -6.23
CA ASP A 333 16.35 6.58 -7.09
C ASP A 333 15.12 7.50 -7.00
N LEU A 334 14.82 7.98 -5.78
CA LEU A 334 13.73 8.95 -5.55
C LEU A 334 14.00 10.28 -6.27
N LEU A 335 15.22 10.80 -6.19
CA LEU A 335 15.61 12.04 -6.90
C LEU A 335 15.59 11.85 -8.41
N GLU A 336 16.05 10.71 -8.93
CA GLU A 336 15.94 10.36 -10.35
C GLU A 336 14.47 10.29 -10.80
N ARG A 337 13.61 9.77 -9.96
CA ARG A 337 12.16 9.76 -10.23
C ARG A 337 11.58 11.16 -10.29
N PHE A 338 11.95 12.06 -9.38
CA PHE A 338 11.55 13.47 -9.42
C PHE A 338 12.13 14.22 -10.63
N ALA A 339 13.33 13.88 -11.06
CA ALA A 339 13.94 14.46 -12.26
C ALA A 339 13.21 14.01 -13.55
N ALA A 340 12.81 12.73 -13.61
CA ALA A 340 12.06 12.17 -14.73
C ALA A 340 10.60 12.67 -14.78
N ASP A 341 9.95 12.86 -13.63
CA ASP A 341 8.56 13.31 -13.51
C ASP A 341 8.46 14.59 -12.69
N ARG A 342 8.59 15.73 -13.36
CA ARG A 342 8.51 17.06 -12.71
C ARG A 342 7.12 17.34 -12.12
N ARG A 343 6.05 16.74 -12.66
CA ARG A 343 4.69 16.90 -12.12
C ARG A 343 4.56 16.24 -10.76
N LEU A 344 5.17 15.08 -10.57
CA LEU A 344 5.25 14.42 -9.28
C LEU A 344 5.95 15.31 -8.24
N LEU A 345 7.07 15.94 -8.60
CA LEU A 345 7.79 16.86 -7.73
C LEU A 345 6.92 18.08 -7.34
N GLU A 346 6.23 18.68 -8.29
CA GLU A 346 5.39 19.87 -8.06
C GLU A 346 4.16 19.56 -7.21
N SER A 347 3.47 18.43 -7.48
CA SER A 347 2.22 18.06 -6.80
C SER A 347 2.48 17.42 -5.44
N TRP A 348 3.34 16.44 -5.38
CA TRP A 348 3.52 15.55 -4.21
C TRP A 348 4.91 15.61 -3.57
N GLY A 349 5.91 16.20 -4.24
CA GLY A 349 7.29 16.19 -3.76
C GLY A 349 7.45 16.75 -2.34
N SER A 350 6.75 17.84 -2.03
CA SER A 350 6.78 18.42 -0.67
C SER A 350 6.17 17.49 0.38
N LEU A 351 5.06 16.83 0.06
CA LEU A 351 4.40 15.86 0.95
C LEU A 351 5.31 14.64 1.18
N ILE A 352 5.85 14.08 0.10
CA ILE A 352 6.73 12.90 0.15
C ILE A 352 7.94 13.16 1.05
N ILE A 353 8.65 14.27 0.83
CA ILE A 353 9.84 14.62 1.62
C ILE A 353 9.48 14.87 3.09
N ARG A 354 8.37 15.55 3.36
CA ARG A 354 7.91 15.79 4.72
C ARG A 354 7.56 14.49 5.44
N GLN A 355 6.86 13.57 4.80
CA GLN A 355 6.52 12.26 5.38
C GLN A 355 7.78 11.42 5.63
N LEU A 356 8.73 11.42 4.69
CA LEU A 356 10.03 10.78 4.92
C LEU A 356 10.75 11.38 6.15
N CYS A 357 10.69 12.69 6.33
CA CYS A 357 11.29 13.37 7.48
C CYS A 357 10.60 13.05 8.81
N VAL A 358 9.28 12.84 8.80
CA VAL A 358 8.51 12.42 9.99
C VAL A 358 8.95 11.04 10.48
N HIS A 359 9.10 10.10 9.55
CA HIS A 359 9.32 8.69 9.88
C HIS A 359 10.80 8.30 10.00
N LEU A 360 11.72 8.95 9.23
CA LEU A 360 13.13 8.56 9.13
C LEU A 360 14.10 9.50 9.84
N GLN A 361 13.62 10.44 10.63
CA GLN A 361 14.40 11.52 11.25
C GLN A 361 15.00 12.53 10.24
N THR A 362 14.67 13.78 10.42
CA THR A 362 15.10 14.89 9.53
C THR A 362 16.61 15.01 9.42
N GLU A 363 17.32 14.64 10.48
CA GLU A 363 18.77 14.71 10.62
C GLU A 363 19.52 13.65 9.80
N ARG A 364 18.83 12.58 9.41
CA ARG A 364 19.36 11.56 8.50
C ARG A 364 19.02 11.90 7.05
N VAL A 365 17.79 12.34 6.77
CA VAL A 365 17.30 12.56 5.40
C VAL A 365 17.98 13.76 4.72
N PHE A 366 17.99 14.93 5.39
CA PHE A 366 18.47 16.18 4.78
C PHE A 366 19.97 16.17 4.41
N PRO A 367 20.88 15.68 5.27
CA PRO A 367 22.28 15.62 4.90
C PRO A 367 22.59 14.68 3.74
N VAL A 368 21.90 13.53 3.66
CA VAL A 368 22.12 12.58 2.56
C VAL A 368 21.58 13.15 1.25
N LEU A 369 20.39 13.79 1.26
CA LEU A 369 19.87 14.52 0.09
C LEU A 369 20.82 15.64 -0.35
N ALA A 370 21.40 16.38 0.61
CA ALA A 370 22.36 17.44 0.30
C ALA A 370 23.63 16.90 -0.37
N ASP A 371 24.17 15.78 0.13
CA ASP A 371 25.38 15.18 -0.46
C ASP A 371 25.13 14.62 -1.87
N ILE A 372 23.93 14.09 -2.16
CA ILE A 372 23.59 13.61 -3.50
C ILE A 372 23.43 14.79 -4.46
N LEU A 373 22.68 15.83 -4.04
CA LEU A 373 22.40 16.99 -4.87
C LEU A 373 23.62 17.89 -5.11
N GLU A 374 24.61 17.95 -4.20
CA GLU A 374 25.87 18.71 -4.40
C GLU A 374 26.62 18.26 -5.66
N THR A 375 26.53 16.95 -5.98
CA THR A 375 27.24 16.34 -7.12
C THR A 375 26.32 15.97 -8.28
N TYR A 376 25.07 16.41 -8.25
CA TYR A 376 24.08 16.03 -9.25
C TYR A 376 24.41 16.64 -10.62
N GLU A 377 24.25 15.84 -11.70
CA GLU A 377 24.65 16.26 -13.05
C GLU A 377 23.73 17.33 -13.64
N ASP A 378 22.40 17.18 -13.44
CA ASP A 378 21.42 18.17 -13.88
C ASP A 378 21.35 19.34 -12.89
N LEU A 379 22.04 20.42 -13.23
CA LEU A 379 22.12 21.63 -12.41
C LEU A 379 20.76 22.34 -12.29
N GLU A 380 19.92 22.28 -13.33
CA GLU A 380 18.58 22.90 -13.31
C GLU A 380 17.69 22.17 -12.30
N PHE A 381 17.64 20.84 -12.38
CA PHE A 381 16.92 20.03 -11.42
C PHE A 381 17.45 20.24 -9.98
N ALA A 382 18.77 20.25 -9.80
CA ALA A 382 19.39 20.50 -8.50
C ALA A 382 18.94 21.85 -7.91
N SER A 383 18.88 22.92 -8.72
CA SER A 383 18.41 24.24 -8.27
C SER A 383 16.93 24.21 -7.85
N ILE A 384 16.05 23.57 -8.64
CA ILE A 384 14.64 23.44 -8.32
C ILE A 384 14.44 22.60 -7.05
N MET A 385 15.18 21.49 -6.93
CA MET A 385 15.09 20.61 -5.77
C MET A 385 15.56 21.32 -4.50
N VAL A 386 16.68 22.06 -4.55
CA VAL A 386 17.17 22.86 -3.43
C VAL A 386 16.17 23.95 -3.03
N GLN A 387 15.50 24.59 -3.99
CA GLN A 387 14.43 25.55 -3.71
C GLN A 387 13.28 24.88 -2.94
N ASN A 388 12.84 23.69 -3.36
CA ASN A 388 11.79 22.93 -2.66
C ASN A 388 12.24 22.49 -1.27
N LEU A 389 13.45 21.96 -1.12
CA LEU A 389 14.03 21.60 0.18
C LEU A 389 14.13 22.81 1.12
N ASN A 390 14.52 23.98 0.61
CA ASN A 390 14.57 25.21 1.40
C ASN A 390 13.18 25.62 1.88
N MET A 391 12.16 25.56 1.02
CA MET A 391 10.78 25.85 1.41
C MET A 391 10.28 24.89 2.48
N ILE A 392 10.56 23.60 2.34
CA ILE A 392 10.23 22.58 3.33
C ILE A 392 11.00 22.84 4.64
N LEU A 393 12.31 23.13 4.55
CA LEU A 393 13.14 23.44 5.72
C LEU A 393 12.57 24.62 6.52
N VAL A 394 12.10 25.65 5.85
CA VAL A 394 11.59 26.86 6.51
C VAL A 394 10.15 26.65 7.01
N ALA A 395 9.25 26.10 6.18
CA ALA A 395 7.82 26.08 6.45
C ALA A 395 7.36 24.94 7.35
N SER A 396 8.01 23.75 7.31
CA SER A 396 7.49 22.55 7.96
C SER A 396 7.77 22.50 9.46
N GLN A 397 6.77 22.10 10.23
CA GLN A 397 6.88 21.97 11.70
C GLN A 397 7.83 20.83 12.09
N GLU A 398 7.83 19.78 11.32
CA GLU A 398 8.62 18.55 11.49
C GLU A 398 10.12 18.82 11.50
N LEU A 399 10.55 19.89 10.80
CA LEU A 399 11.95 20.29 10.71
C LEU A 399 12.41 21.27 11.80
N LYS A 400 11.57 21.54 12.79
CA LYS A 400 11.93 22.41 13.92
C LYS A 400 13.21 21.96 14.67
N PRO A 401 13.46 20.65 14.92
CA PRO A 401 14.72 20.19 15.52
C PRO A 401 15.92 20.51 14.64
N LEU A 402 15.86 20.23 13.34
CA LEU A 402 16.92 20.51 12.39
C LEU A 402 17.24 22.02 12.33
N ARG A 403 16.20 22.89 12.25
CA ARG A 403 16.37 24.35 12.29
C ARG A 403 17.07 24.83 13.55
N ARG A 404 16.79 24.24 14.72
CA ARG A 404 17.47 24.57 15.98
C ARG A 404 18.95 24.22 15.92
N ARG A 405 19.29 23.03 15.39
CA ARG A 405 20.69 22.60 15.25
C ARG A 405 21.50 23.47 14.31
N ILE A 406 20.99 23.77 13.13
CA ILE A 406 21.71 24.63 12.16
C ILE A 406 21.79 26.09 12.62
N ARG A 407 20.89 26.54 13.49
CA ARG A 407 20.97 27.87 14.09
C ARG A 407 22.04 27.96 15.19
N ALA A 408 22.23 26.90 15.95
CA ALA A 408 23.22 26.82 17.01
C ALA A 408 24.55 26.27 16.44
N LEU A 409 25.38 27.13 15.85
CA LEU A 409 26.67 26.74 15.28
C LEU A 409 27.79 26.55 16.35
N ASP A 410 27.41 26.14 17.57
CA ASP A 410 28.30 26.08 18.73
C ASP A 410 29.13 24.79 18.76
N THR A 411 28.63 23.70 18.16
CA THR A 411 29.30 22.41 18.12
C THR A 411 29.85 22.10 16.73
N ARG A 412 30.93 21.31 16.68
CA ARG A 412 31.56 20.88 15.42
C ARG A 412 30.57 20.09 14.54
N GLU A 413 29.69 19.30 15.12
CA GLU A 413 28.66 18.55 14.39
C GLU A 413 27.66 19.50 13.69
N HIS A 414 27.19 20.54 14.40
CA HIS A 414 26.29 21.54 13.82
C HIS A 414 26.95 22.34 12.71
N GLN A 415 28.25 22.65 12.85
CA GLN A 415 29.03 23.35 11.84
C GLN A 415 29.19 22.46 10.60
N GLN A 416 29.54 21.18 10.75
CA GLN A 416 29.64 20.24 9.64
C GLN A 416 28.30 20.07 8.92
N LEU A 417 27.20 19.95 9.66
CA LEU A 417 25.86 19.90 9.10
C LEU A 417 25.53 21.14 8.27
N PHE A 418 25.85 22.34 8.81
CA PHE A 418 25.67 23.59 8.10
C PHE A 418 26.50 23.62 6.81
N VAL A 419 27.77 23.23 6.86
CA VAL A 419 28.68 23.22 5.69
C VAL A 419 28.14 22.29 4.60
N ARG A 420 27.69 21.07 4.97
CA ARG A 420 27.09 20.11 4.01
C ARG A 420 25.84 20.70 3.35
N LEU A 421 24.91 21.25 4.13
CA LEU A 421 23.72 21.90 3.59
C LEU A 421 24.07 23.11 2.73
N TYR A 422 24.99 23.97 3.17
CA TYR A 422 25.36 25.17 2.43
C TYR A 422 25.94 24.86 1.05
N ARG A 423 26.79 23.83 0.94
CA ARG A 423 27.35 23.41 -0.35
C ARG A 423 26.27 23.04 -1.34
N CYS A 424 25.30 22.24 -0.91
CA CYS A 424 24.15 21.89 -1.74
C CYS A 424 23.27 23.12 -2.04
N TRP A 425 22.98 23.96 -1.03
CA TRP A 425 22.16 25.16 -1.19
C TRP A 425 22.80 26.19 -2.14
N SER A 426 24.09 26.08 -2.39
CA SER A 426 24.79 26.91 -3.38
C SER A 426 24.27 26.70 -4.82
N HIS A 427 23.48 25.68 -5.12
CA HIS A 427 22.82 25.54 -6.41
C HIS A 427 21.67 26.54 -6.63
N ASN A 428 21.11 27.12 -5.55
CA ASN A 428 20.08 28.17 -5.66
C ASN A 428 20.48 29.36 -4.81
N ALA A 429 20.73 30.49 -5.45
CA ALA A 429 21.28 31.70 -4.83
C ALA A 429 20.40 32.22 -3.67
N ILE A 430 19.07 32.25 -3.86
CA ILE A 430 18.14 32.78 -2.85
C ILE A 430 17.99 31.80 -1.70
N SER A 431 18.02 30.50 -1.96
CA SER A 431 17.99 29.47 -0.93
C SER A 431 19.23 29.52 -0.04
N ALA A 432 20.43 29.75 -0.62
CA ALA A 432 21.66 29.93 0.13
C ALA A 432 21.60 31.18 1.03
N LEU A 433 21.11 32.30 0.50
CA LEU A 433 20.86 33.50 1.29
C LEU A 433 19.87 33.26 2.44
N CYS A 434 18.75 32.56 2.17
CA CYS A 434 17.76 32.19 3.16
C CYS A 434 18.37 31.34 4.28
N LEU A 435 19.22 30.36 3.94
CA LEU A 435 19.92 29.52 4.92
C LEU A 435 20.85 30.38 5.82
N CYS A 436 21.61 31.33 5.23
CA CYS A 436 22.46 32.24 6.00
C CYS A 436 21.64 33.13 6.95
N LEU A 437 20.50 33.64 6.52
CA LEU A 437 19.59 34.42 7.39
C LEU A 437 19.00 33.57 8.51
N LEU A 438 18.62 32.31 8.22
CA LEU A 438 18.09 31.37 9.19
C LEU A 438 19.10 31.03 10.29
N THR A 439 20.36 30.86 9.91
CA THR A 439 21.49 30.57 10.81
C THR A 439 22.09 31.81 11.47
N GLN A 440 21.60 33.01 11.15
CA GLN A 440 22.07 34.29 11.66
C GLN A 440 23.54 34.60 11.29
N SER A 441 24.04 34.03 10.17
CA SER A 441 25.36 34.27 9.63
C SER A 441 25.34 35.49 8.70
N TYR A 442 25.03 36.67 9.25
CA TYR A 442 24.70 37.89 8.48
C TYR A 442 25.87 38.47 7.68
N GLU A 443 27.10 38.36 8.16
CA GLU A 443 28.27 38.79 7.43
C GLU A 443 28.43 37.95 6.16
N HIS A 444 28.32 36.65 6.30
CA HIS A 444 28.37 35.74 5.14
C HIS A 444 27.22 35.99 4.17
N ALA A 445 25.99 36.18 4.70
CA ALA A 445 24.81 36.54 3.91
C ALA A 445 25.04 37.81 3.07
N TYR A 446 25.66 38.83 3.68
CA TYR A 446 25.99 40.07 2.97
C TYR A 446 27.04 39.84 1.87
N ASN A 447 28.05 39.00 2.12
CA ASN A 447 29.05 38.65 1.10
C ASN A 447 28.44 37.85 -0.06
N VAL A 448 27.50 36.95 0.21
CA VAL A 448 26.71 36.25 -0.82
C VAL A 448 25.87 37.23 -1.63
N LEU A 449 25.20 38.18 -0.97
CA LEU A 449 24.36 39.18 -1.62
C LEU A 449 25.18 40.09 -2.56
N ARG A 450 26.43 40.41 -2.19
CA ARG A 450 27.33 41.18 -3.06
C ARG A 450 27.62 40.47 -4.37
N ILE A 451 27.69 39.13 -4.38
CA ILE A 451 27.92 38.34 -5.60
C ILE A 451 26.70 38.45 -6.55
N PHE A 452 25.52 38.74 -6.03
CA PHE A 452 24.33 38.92 -6.87
C PHE A 452 24.44 40.10 -7.84
N ALA A 453 25.29 41.09 -7.53
CA ALA A 453 25.58 42.19 -8.44
C ALA A 453 26.35 41.74 -9.71
N ASP A 454 27.05 40.61 -9.61
CA ASP A 454 27.81 40.01 -10.70
C ASP A 454 26.99 38.98 -11.50
N LEU A 455 25.77 38.64 -11.03
CA LEU A 455 24.87 37.63 -11.64
C LEU A 455 23.77 38.32 -12.45
N ASP A 456 23.35 37.67 -13.53
CA ASP A 456 22.17 38.11 -14.27
C ASP A 456 20.89 37.82 -13.44
N VAL A 457 20.18 38.88 -13.09
CA VAL A 457 18.96 38.78 -12.28
C VAL A 457 17.77 38.32 -13.15
N SER A 458 17.40 37.06 -13.02
CA SER A 458 16.25 36.50 -13.72
C SER A 458 14.93 36.85 -13.01
N LEU A 459 13.80 36.80 -13.76
CA LEU A 459 12.45 36.96 -13.17
C LEU A 459 12.19 35.94 -12.07
N SER A 460 12.61 34.69 -12.27
CA SER A 460 12.48 33.64 -11.27
C SER A 460 13.22 33.98 -9.96
N MET A 461 14.40 34.56 -10.06
CA MET A 461 15.18 35.01 -8.91
C MET A 461 14.43 36.13 -8.14
N LEU A 462 13.86 37.11 -8.85
CA LEU A 462 13.09 38.19 -8.24
C LEU A 462 11.85 37.67 -7.50
N LEU A 463 11.13 36.71 -8.09
CA LEU A 463 9.98 36.05 -7.42
C LEU A 463 10.42 35.28 -6.16
N GLN A 464 11.61 34.68 -6.17
CA GLN A 464 12.16 34.00 -4.99
C GLN A 464 12.55 34.99 -3.89
N VAL A 465 13.12 36.16 -4.25
CA VAL A 465 13.42 37.24 -3.28
C VAL A 465 12.11 37.78 -2.66
N ASP A 466 11.07 37.99 -3.48
CA ASP A 466 9.74 38.42 -3.00
C ASP A 466 9.17 37.42 -1.98
N LYS A 467 9.21 36.12 -2.28
CA LYS A 467 8.82 35.06 -1.34
C LYS A 467 9.70 35.03 -0.07
N LEU A 468 11.00 35.26 -0.19
CA LEU A 468 11.90 35.33 0.97
C LEU A 468 11.51 36.47 1.89
N VAL A 469 11.18 37.66 1.36
CA VAL A 469 10.71 38.79 2.17
C VAL A 469 9.41 38.44 2.89
N GLN A 470 8.45 37.78 2.22
CA GLN A 470 7.23 37.30 2.87
C GLN A 470 7.54 36.30 4.00
N LEU A 471 8.51 35.40 3.81
CA LEU A 471 8.96 34.47 4.84
C LEU A 471 9.63 35.18 6.02
N ILE A 472 10.37 36.27 5.81
CA ILE A 472 10.95 37.08 6.88
C ILE A 472 9.85 37.63 7.81
N GLU A 473 8.66 37.89 7.29
CA GLU A 473 7.51 38.31 8.10
C GLU A 473 6.85 37.14 8.87
N SER A 474 7.17 35.91 8.54
CA SER A 474 6.62 34.74 9.22
C SER A 474 7.18 34.56 10.65
N PRO A 475 6.51 33.75 11.52
CA PRO A 475 6.98 33.49 12.89
C PRO A 475 8.39 32.88 12.98
N ILE A 476 8.87 32.24 11.93
CA ILE A 476 10.16 31.54 11.90
C ILE A 476 11.32 32.52 12.02
N PHE A 477 11.19 33.69 11.41
CA PHE A 477 12.20 34.76 11.44
C PHE A 477 11.93 35.82 12.51
N THR A 478 11.10 35.53 13.52
CA THR A 478 10.84 36.48 14.63
C THR A 478 12.12 36.95 15.33
N SER A 479 13.08 36.04 15.57
CA SER A 479 14.38 36.41 16.15
C SER A 479 15.17 37.38 15.29
N LEU A 480 15.16 37.19 13.97
CA LEU A 480 15.81 38.13 13.04
C LEU A 480 15.15 39.51 13.09
N ARG A 481 13.81 39.57 13.13
CA ARG A 481 13.09 40.85 13.22
C ARG A 481 13.33 41.58 14.56
N LEU A 482 13.45 40.82 15.66
CA LEU A 482 13.79 41.39 16.96
C LEU A 482 15.23 41.94 16.98
N GLN A 483 16.17 41.30 16.33
CA GLN A 483 17.57 41.78 16.20
C GLN A 483 17.68 43.08 15.42
N LEU A 484 16.68 43.45 14.62
CA LEU A 484 16.64 44.76 13.97
C LEU A 484 16.43 45.94 14.97
N LEU A 485 15.99 45.67 16.18
CA LEU A 485 15.87 46.68 17.22
C LEU A 485 17.24 47.14 17.75
N GLU A 486 18.29 46.35 17.48
CA GLU A 486 19.67 46.61 17.88
C GLU A 486 20.59 46.69 16.66
N PRO A 487 20.41 47.69 15.76
CA PRO A 487 21.13 47.76 14.47
C PRO A 487 22.65 47.90 14.64
N GLU A 488 23.09 48.46 15.73
CA GLU A 488 24.51 48.63 16.06
C GLU A 488 25.19 47.26 16.33
N GLN A 489 24.47 46.33 16.92
CA GLN A 489 24.98 44.95 17.16
C GLN A 489 24.93 44.07 15.92
N HIS A 490 24.02 44.36 15.00
CA HIS A 490 23.79 43.58 13.81
C HIS A 490 23.87 44.37 12.50
N PRO A 491 25.02 45.08 12.21
CA PRO A 491 25.12 45.97 11.06
C PRO A 491 25.03 45.24 9.73
N PHE A 492 25.48 43.99 9.64
CA PHE A 492 25.40 43.20 8.44
C PHE A 492 23.96 42.72 8.15
N LEU A 493 23.13 42.50 9.16
CA LEU A 493 21.71 42.21 8.97
C LEU A 493 21.01 43.38 8.27
N VAL A 494 21.25 44.59 8.75
CA VAL A 494 20.67 45.80 8.16
C VAL A 494 21.14 45.97 6.72
N LYS A 495 22.44 45.78 6.46
CA LYS A 495 23.02 45.85 5.09
C LYS A 495 22.39 44.77 4.17
N CYS A 496 22.17 43.54 4.65
CA CYS A 496 21.50 42.48 3.88
C CYS A 496 20.09 42.88 3.48
N LEU A 497 19.29 43.38 4.43
CA LEU A 497 17.90 43.73 4.14
C LEU A 497 17.81 44.94 3.20
N TYR A 498 18.69 45.93 3.32
CA TYR A 498 18.78 47.01 2.34
C TYR A 498 19.23 46.51 0.96
N GLY A 499 20.20 45.59 0.90
CA GLY A 499 20.61 44.97 -0.36
C GLY A 499 19.47 44.23 -1.04
N MET A 500 18.68 43.44 -0.27
CA MET A 500 17.49 42.80 -0.79
C MET A 500 16.44 43.82 -1.28
N LEU A 501 16.24 44.93 -0.57
CA LEU A 501 15.34 46.00 -0.97
C LEU A 501 15.76 46.63 -2.32
N MET A 502 17.07 46.78 -2.56
CA MET A 502 17.59 47.30 -3.83
C MET A 502 17.43 46.34 -5.02
N LEU A 503 17.31 45.04 -4.76
CA LEU A 503 17.07 44.05 -5.80
C LEU A 503 15.58 43.93 -6.19
N LEU A 504 14.65 44.26 -5.27
CA LEU A 504 13.22 44.09 -5.48
C LEU A 504 12.67 45.18 -6.42
N PRO A 505 11.82 44.81 -7.37
CA PRO A 505 10.93 45.75 -8.05
C PRO A 505 9.92 46.33 -7.06
N GLN A 506 9.22 47.40 -7.45
CA GLN A 506 8.20 48.04 -6.61
C GLN A 506 6.98 47.10 -6.48
N SER A 507 7.10 46.09 -5.64
CA SER A 507 6.07 45.10 -5.30
C SER A 507 5.51 45.31 -3.89
N SER A 508 4.54 44.50 -3.49
CA SER A 508 4.04 44.47 -2.11
C SER A 508 5.13 44.08 -1.12
N ALA A 509 6.01 43.16 -1.47
CA ALA A 509 7.15 42.77 -0.64
C ALA A 509 8.15 43.90 -0.48
N PHE A 510 8.44 44.68 -1.56
CA PHE A 510 9.23 45.91 -1.48
C PHE A 510 8.63 46.92 -0.48
N ALA A 511 7.32 47.17 -0.56
CA ALA A 511 6.65 48.09 0.37
C ALA A 511 6.73 47.59 1.82
N THR A 512 6.53 46.30 2.05
CA THR A 512 6.60 45.66 3.38
C THR A 512 7.98 45.79 3.99
N LEU A 513 9.03 45.44 3.23
CA LEU A 513 10.41 45.50 3.68
C LEU A 513 10.87 46.96 3.90
N ARG A 514 10.51 47.88 2.99
CA ARG A 514 10.77 49.32 3.14
C ARG A 514 10.13 49.89 4.42
N ASN A 515 8.87 49.61 4.67
CA ASN A 515 8.18 50.11 5.86
C ASN A 515 8.83 49.59 7.16
N ARG A 516 9.25 48.31 7.17
CA ARG A 516 9.98 47.75 8.32
C ARG A 516 11.30 48.41 8.55
N LEU A 517 12.08 48.65 7.51
CA LEU A 517 13.39 49.31 7.62
C LEU A 517 13.26 50.78 8.02
N GLN A 518 12.24 51.48 7.52
CA GLN A 518 11.93 52.86 7.96
C GLN A 518 11.55 52.95 9.43
N ALA A 519 10.77 51.98 9.94
CA ALA A 519 10.41 51.93 11.36
C ALA A 519 11.65 51.76 12.26
N VAL A 520 12.62 50.96 11.82
CA VAL A 520 13.89 50.79 12.56
C VAL A 520 14.74 52.04 12.55
N HIS A 521 14.81 52.79 11.45
CA HIS A 521 15.54 54.07 11.37
C HIS A 521 14.97 55.12 12.31
N GLY A 522 13.64 55.18 12.47
CA GLY A 522 12.99 56.07 13.43
C GLY A 522 13.32 55.77 14.91
N LEU A 523 13.59 54.50 15.23
CA LEU A 523 14.01 54.08 16.58
C LEU A 523 15.45 54.45 16.92
N GLY A 524 16.36 54.47 15.92
CA GLY A 524 17.78 54.87 16.12
C GLY A 524 17.96 56.34 16.56
N HIS A 525 16.96 57.20 16.28
CA HIS A 525 16.96 58.60 16.79
C HIS A 525 16.37 58.75 18.21
N LEU A 526 15.74 57.70 18.74
CA LEU A 526 15.21 57.69 20.10
C LEU A 526 16.14 57.05 21.14
N ALA A 527 17.27 56.50 20.72
CA ALA A 527 18.29 56.00 21.60
C ALA A 527 19.00 57.20 22.25
N MET A 528 18.67 57.47 23.53
CA MET A 528 19.31 58.49 24.36
C MET A 528 20.81 58.26 24.43
N PRO A 529 21.64 59.31 24.25
CA PRO A 529 23.08 59.25 24.50
C PRO A 529 23.27 59.22 26.03
N ASN A 530 24.07 58.33 26.50
CA ASN A 530 24.58 58.11 27.85
C ASN A 530 23.88 56.97 28.64
N ASP A 531 24.44 55.80 28.46
CA ASP A 531 24.88 55.04 29.62
C ASP A 531 26.09 54.18 29.19
N GLU A 532 27.18 54.35 29.86
CA GLU A 532 28.39 53.54 29.81
C GLU A 532 28.07 52.14 30.32
N ARG A 533 27.38 51.37 29.47
CA ARG A 533 27.29 49.94 29.68
C ARG A 533 28.49 49.27 29.01
N PRO A 534 29.22 48.43 29.74
CA PRO A 534 30.32 47.71 29.15
C PRO A 534 29.80 46.98 27.91
N HIS A 535 30.44 47.27 26.77
CA HIS A 535 30.21 46.55 25.53
C HIS A 535 30.46 45.05 25.76
N THR A 536 29.49 44.36 26.31
CA THR A 536 29.41 42.93 26.24
C THR A 536 29.19 42.63 24.77
N ARG A 537 30.33 42.45 24.09
CA ARG A 537 30.43 41.95 22.74
C ARG A 537 29.68 40.63 22.65
N TYR A 538 28.39 40.68 22.40
CA TYR A 538 27.66 39.59 21.72
C TYR A 538 27.97 39.63 20.23
N ALA A 539 29.21 39.99 19.86
CA ALA A 539 29.80 39.48 18.66
C ALA A 539 29.85 37.98 18.88
N ARG A 540 28.92 37.25 18.26
CA ARG A 540 29.05 35.80 18.09
C ARG A 540 30.51 35.58 17.73
N GLN A 541 31.30 35.05 18.68
CA GLN A 541 32.74 34.81 18.43
C GLN A 541 32.79 34.11 17.09
N ALA A 542 33.60 34.63 16.16
CA ALA A 542 33.77 33.99 14.87
C ALA A 542 33.99 32.51 15.16
N THR A 543 33.03 31.68 14.74
CA THR A 543 33.09 30.24 14.99
C THR A 543 34.34 29.75 14.23
N PRO A 544 35.42 29.39 14.93
CA PRO A 544 36.75 29.29 14.31
C PRO A 544 36.85 28.14 13.30
N ASP A 545 35.88 27.23 13.29
CA ASP A 545 35.92 25.98 12.50
C ASP A 545 35.12 26.02 11.18
N VAL A 546 34.34 27.08 10.88
CA VAL A 546 33.60 27.15 9.60
C VAL A 546 34.46 27.89 8.55
N PRO A 547 34.80 27.26 7.42
CA PRO A 547 35.63 27.82 6.38
C PRO A 547 34.84 28.80 5.48
N TRP A 548 34.46 29.97 6.01
CA TRP A 548 33.59 30.95 5.35
C TRP A 548 34.09 31.39 3.97
N ASN A 549 35.40 31.58 3.80
CA ASN A 549 35.99 31.99 2.53
C ASN A 549 35.90 30.88 1.47
N GLU A 550 36.11 29.62 1.88
CA GLU A 550 35.97 28.47 0.98
C GLU A 550 34.53 28.30 0.55
N LEU A 551 33.56 28.44 1.48
CA LEU A 551 32.15 28.38 1.18
C LEU A 551 31.70 29.47 0.21
N LEU A 552 32.22 30.69 0.36
CA LEU A 552 31.93 31.80 -0.56
C LEU A 552 32.51 31.55 -1.97
N GLN A 553 33.72 31.01 -2.06
CA GLN A 553 34.33 30.60 -3.34
C GLN A 553 33.57 29.45 -3.98
N HIS A 554 33.15 28.46 -3.18
CA HIS A 554 32.30 27.34 -3.66
C HIS A 554 30.98 27.87 -4.24
N PHE A 555 30.28 28.75 -3.51
CA PHE A 555 29.06 29.40 -3.98
C PHE A 555 29.27 30.10 -5.33
N ARG A 556 30.32 30.92 -5.44
CA ARG A 556 30.67 31.65 -6.68
C ARG A 556 30.91 30.68 -7.84
N THR A 557 31.65 29.60 -7.60
CA THR A 557 31.95 28.58 -8.61
C THR A 557 30.70 27.87 -9.09
N VAL A 558 29.81 27.49 -8.18
CA VAL A 558 28.53 26.82 -8.53
C VAL A 558 27.65 27.77 -9.32
N GLN A 559 27.49 29.03 -8.90
CA GLN A 559 26.68 30.00 -9.63
C GLN A 559 27.23 30.30 -11.05
N LEU A 560 28.52 30.38 -11.22
CA LEU A 560 29.14 30.51 -12.55
C LEU A 560 28.91 29.28 -13.44
N ARG A 561 28.80 28.05 -12.87
CA ARG A 561 28.41 26.86 -13.64
C ARG A 561 26.97 26.97 -14.13
N HIS A 562 26.05 27.39 -13.28
CA HIS A 562 24.65 27.61 -13.66
C HIS A 562 24.51 28.64 -14.76
N GLU A 563 25.22 29.75 -14.66
CA GLU A 563 25.20 30.82 -15.65
C GLU A 563 25.74 30.37 -17.02
N ARG A 564 26.87 29.64 -17.03
CA ARG A 564 27.42 29.04 -18.25
C ARG A 564 26.44 28.09 -18.92
N LEU A 565 25.73 27.24 -18.14
CA LEU A 565 24.72 26.33 -18.67
C LEU A 565 23.57 27.12 -19.29
N ARG A 566 23.06 28.14 -18.61
CA ARG A 566 21.97 29.00 -19.10
C ARG A 566 22.33 29.67 -20.42
N LEU A 567 23.53 30.28 -20.50
CA LEU A 567 24.03 30.90 -21.72
C LEU A 567 24.25 29.90 -22.87
N ALA A 568 24.64 28.65 -22.55
CA ALA A 568 24.76 27.60 -23.55
C ALA A 568 23.38 27.20 -24.11
N THR A 569 22.35 27.07 -23.24
CA THR A 569 20.98 26.75 -23.65
C THR A 569 20.35 27.86 -24.49
N GLU A 570 20.54 29.14 -24.13
CA GLU A 570 20.07 30.30 -24.88
C GLU A 570 20.71 30.35 -26.29
N ARG A 571 22.01 30.06 -26.42
CA ARG A 571 22.67 29.97 -27.72
C ARG A 571 22.18 28.84 -28.59
N HIS A 572 21.76 27.71 -28.00
CA HIS A 572 21.18 26.60 -28.74
C HIS A 572 19.77 26.92 -29.25
N THR A 573 18.96 27.62 -28.46
CA THR A 573 17.61 28.05 -28.85
C THR A 573 17.64 29.11 -29.95
N ASP A 574 18.61 30.03 -29.94
CA ASP A 574 18.81 31.05 -30.98
C ASP A 574 19.37 30.47 -32.30
N ASN A 575 20.10 29.34 -32.23
CA ASN A 575 20.66 28.65 -33.39
C ASN A 575 19.75 27.61 -34.04
N GLU A 576 18.54 27.32 -33.49
CA GLU A 576 17.54 26.58 -34.24
C GLU A 576 17.06 27.47 -35.41
N PRO A 577 17.39 27.13 -36.66
CA PRO A 577 17.08 28.00 -37.77
C PRO A 577 15.56 28.12 -37.90
N ARG A 578 15.10 29.36 -38.13
CA ARG A 578 13.78 29.77 -38.63
C ARG A 578 13.36 29.00 -39.90
N ARG A 579 13.41 27.66 -39.92
CA ARG A 579 13.11 26.80 -41.09
C ARG A 579 11.67 26.26 -41.12
N ARG A 580 10.73 26.78 -40.34
CA ARG A 580 9.31 26.31 -40.39
C ARG A 580 8.26 27.40 -40.42
N VAL A 581 8.55 28.60 -40.93
CA VAL A 581 7.52 29.66 -41.15
C VAL A 581 7.36 30.04 -42.63
N GLN A 582 7.88 29.24 -43.56
CA GLN A 582 7.57 29.42 -44.99
C GLN A 582 7.03 28.10 -45.55
N GLN A 583 5.76 27.80 -45.31
CA GLN A 583 4.87 26.99 -46.12
C GLN A 583 3.61 26.63 -45.32
N ARG A 584 2.79 27.64 -45.05
CA ARG A 584 1.34 27.50 -44.91
C ARG A 584 0.69 28.78 -45.48
N GLU A 585 0.26 28.69 -46.73
CA GLU A 585 -0.69 29.63 -47.30
C GLU A 585 -1.94 29.72 -46.39
N PRO A 586 -2.49 30.90 -46.16
CA PRO A 586 -3.71 31.05 -45.38
C PRO A 586 -4.89 30.55 -46.22
N ALA A 587 -5.59 29.53 -45.76
CA ALA A 587 -6.89 29.14 -46.26
C ALA A 587 -7.90 30.29 -46.10
N PRO A 588 -8.83 30.51 -47.08
CA PRO A 588 -9.70 31.68 -47.10
C PRO A 588 -10.71 31.63 -45.96
N PHE A 589 -10.83 32.75 -45.25
CA PHE A 589 -11.84 33.00 -44.24
C PHE A 589 -13.26 32.80 -44.81
N ALA A 590 -13.99 31.77 -44.37
CA ALA A 590 -15.43 31.70 -44.53
C ALA A 590 -16.09 32.68 -43.57
N ARG A 591 -16.76 33.69 -44.14
CA ARG A 591 -17.62 34.63 -43.42
C ARG A 591 -18.77 33.87 -42.75
N MET A 592 -18.75 33.77 -41.43
CA MET A 592 -19.95 33.49 -40.66
C MET A 592 -20.64 34.80 -40.30
N SER A 593 -21.79 35.03 -40.91
CA SER A 593 -22.71 36.13 -40.65
C SER A 593 -23.38 35.93 -39.28
N PHE A 594 -23.16 36.88 -38.39
CA PHE A 594 -23.95 37.05 -37.17
C PHE A 594 -25.35 37.56 -37.56
N THR A 595 -26.39 36.76 -37.36
CA THR A 595 -27.76 37.27 -37.27
C THR A 595 -28.08 37.45 -35.78
N ALA A 596 -28.19 38.71 -35.40
CA ALA A 596 -28.80 39.12 -34.15
C ALA A 596 -30.29 38.77 -34.18
N ASN A 597 -30.77 38.03 -33.19
CA ASN A 597 -32.19 37.93 -32.93
C ASN A 597 -32.46 38.41 -31.50
N ALA A 598 -32.99 39.65 -31.46
CA ALA A 598 -33.60 40.25 -30.28
C ALA A 598 -35.05 39.77 -30.20
N GLY A 599 -35.48 39.35 -29.02
CA GLY A 599 -36.88 38.97 -28.81
C GLY A 599 -37.14 38.51 -27.36
N THR A 600 -37.29 39.47 -26.47
CA THR A 600 -38.42 39.74 -25.53
C THR A 600 -38.96 38.64 -24.63
N ARG A 601 -38.77 38.89 -23.32
CA ARG A 601 -39.72 38.81 -22.18
C ARG A 601 -40.86 37.79 -22.23
N SER A 602 -40.95 36.93 -21.24
CA SER A 602 -42.15 36.95 -20.36
C SER A 602 -41.90 36.15 -19.07
N ALA A 603 -42.36 36.71 -17.98
CA ALA A 603 -42.40 36.27 -16.61
C ALA A 603 -43.52 35.24 -16.36
N ARG A 604 -43.45 34.64 -15.17
CA ARG A 604 -44.42 33.78 -14.43
C ARG A 604 -44.24 32.27 -14.71
N GLU A 605 -44.07 31.42 -13.70
CA GLU A 605 -44.49 31.30 -12.29
C GLU A 605 -43.44 30.46 -11.54
#